data_37765efe326fbb19dcea97992b5bc990
#
_entry.id   37765efe326fbb19dcea97992b5bc990
#
_cell.length_a   1.000
_cell.length_b   1.000
_cell.length_c   1.000
_cell.angle_alpha   90.00
_cell.angle_beta   90.00
_cell.angle_gamma   90.00
#
_symmetry.space_group_name_H-M   'P 1'
#
loop_
_entity.id
_entity.type
_entity.pdbx_description
1 polymer ?
#
loop_
_entity_poly.entity_id
_entity_poly.type
_entity_poly.pdbx_seq_one_letter_code
_entity_poly.pdbx_strand_id
1 'polypeptide(L)'
;MDQTEKAQAVKLMTIHAAKGLEFPVVFLCGFSEGIFPGKRANTREKLEEERRLCYVAFTRARDRLFLSDASGSNYDGSFRSPSRFLFNAEPENVEYVTPIDPELMERTQRQIATSEVPEKQAAENPAGKRVSHPIFGQGTVIGVPRDREGVIVQFDTIVTPRTFAPGAKLCYVSV
;
A
#
# COMPACT_ATOMS: atom_id res chain seq x y z
N MET A 1 -27.21 19.11 -25.14
CA MET A 1 -28.06 19.03 -23.92
C MET A 1 -28.24 17.56 -23.64
N ASP A 2 -27.38 17.02 -22.84
CA ASP A 2 -27.45 15.60 -22.46
C ASP A 2 -28.31 15.50 -21.21
N GLN A 3 -29.59 15.17 -21.42
CA GLN A 3 -30.49 14.80 -20.36
C GLN A 3 -30.15 13.37 -19.95
N THR A 4 -29.09 13.20 -19.18
CA THR A 4 -28.94 11.99 -18.38
C THR A 4 -30.08 12.03 -17.37
N GLU A 5 -31.20 11.40 -17.72
CA GLU A 5 -32.27 11.06 -16.79
C GLU A 5 -31.61 10.56 -15.52
N LYS A 6 -31.94 11.18 -14.38
CA LYS A 6 -31.53 10.72 -13.06
C LYS A 6 -32.18 9.36 -12.84
N ALA A 7 -31.57 8.31 -13.41
CA ALA A 7 -32.02 6.95 -13.14
C ALA A 7 -32.01 6.76 -11.62
N GLN A 8 -33.16 6.37 -11.06
CA GLN A 8 -33.27 5.93 -9.66
C GLN A 8 -32.60 4.57 -9.53
N ALA A 9 -31.27 4.57 -9.59
CA ALA A 9 -30.48 3.34 -9.60
C ALA A 9 -29.24 3.49 -8.71
N VAL A 10 -28.86 2.40 -8.08
CA VAL A 10 -27.58 2.30 -7.37
C VAL A 10 -26.45 2.30 -8.39
N LYS A 11 -25.46 3.16 -8.20
CA LYS A 11 -24.27 3.24 -9.05
C LYS A 11 -23.17 2.39 -8.45
N LEU A 12 -22.65 1.43 -9.22
CA LEU A 12 -21.48 0.63 -8.87
C LEU A 12 -20.29 1.16 -9.66
N MET A 13 -19.20 1.49 -8.94
CA MET A 13 -18.00 2.02 -9.56
C MET A 13 -16.77 1.80 -8.68
N THR A 14 -15.59 2.00 -9.24
CA THR A 14 -14.35 2.04 -8.46
C THR A 14 -14.18 3.42 -7.80
N ILE A 15 -13.37 3.50 -6.75
CA ILE A 15 -13.03 4.77 -6.10
C ILE A 15 -12.40 5.75 -7.09
N HIS A 16 -11.55 5.26 -7.99
CA HIS A 16 -10.93 6.11 -9.03
C HIS A 16 -11.97 6.71 -9.97
N ALA A 17 -12.98 5.94 -10.38
CA ALA A 17 -14.07 6.42 -11.24
C ALA A 17 -14.99 7.41 -10.52
N ALA A 18 -15.04 7.36 -9.19
CA ALA A 18 -15.84 8.28 -8.37
C ALA A 18 -15.19 9.65 -8.15
N LYS A 19 -13.94 9.84 -8.58
CA LYS A 19 -13.23 11.12 -8.41
C LYS A 19 -14.00 12.26 -9.10
N GLY A 20 -14.28 13.32 -8.34
CA GLY A 20 -15.04 14.49 -8.83
C GLY A 20 -16.56 14.33 -8.78
N LEU A 21 -17.06 13.15 -8.40
CA LEU A 21 -18.49 12.92 -8.18
C LEU A 21 -18.82 12.98 -6.69
N GLU A 22 -20.07 13.27 -6.35
CA GLU A 22 -20.59 13.25 -4.98
C GLU A 22 -21.94 12.57 -4.93
N PHE A 23 -22.19 11.85 -3.86
CA PHE A 23 -23.42 11.09 -3.66
C PHE A 23 -23.98 11.34 -2.26
N PRO A 24 -25.31 11.41 -2.08
CA PRO A 24 -25.91 11.53 -0.75
C PRO A 24 -25.46 10.40 0.19
N VAL A 25 -25.41 9.19 -0.33
CA VAL A 25 -25.03 7.98 0.43
C VAL A 25 -24.00 7.18 -0.35
N VAL A 26 -22.91 6.77 0.33
CA VAL A 26 -21.86 5.93 -0.24
C VAL A 26 -21.69 4.68 0.61
N PHE A 27 -21.63 3.52 -0.05
CA PHE A 27 -21.24 2.26 0.54
C PHE A 27 -19.85 1.89 0.01
N LEU A 28 -18.84 1.93 0.87
CA LEU A 28 -17.47 1.50 0.57
C LEU A 28 -17.29 0.07 1.03
N CYS A 29 -17.34 -0.87 0.08
CA CYS A 29 -17.25 -2.30 0.37
C CYS A 29 -15.80 -2.78 0.37
N GLY A 30 -15.52 -3.79 1.22
CA GLY A 30 -14.18 -4.39 1.29
C GLY A 30 -13.17 -3.51 2.02
N PHE A 31 -13.60 -2.81 3.05
CA PHE A 31 -12.74 -1.95 3.86
C PHE A 31 -11.93 -2.77 4.87
N SER A 32 -11.05 -3.64 4.32
CA SER A 32 -10.26 -4.63 5.06
C SER A 32 -8.79 -4.59 4.63
N GLU A 33 -7.89 -4.92 5.55
CA GLU A 33 -6.46 -5.08 5.26
C GLU A 33 -6.23 -6.07 4.12
N GLY A 34 -5.33 -5.71 3.20
CA GLY A 34 -5.02 -6.49 2.01
C GLY A 34 -6.01 -6.34 0.85
N ILE A 35 -7.16 -5.66 1.07
CA ILE A 35 -8.09 -5.22 0.04
C ILE A 35 -7.98 -3.70 -0.10
N PHE A 36 -8.18 -2.98 0.99
CA PHE A 36 -8.02 -1.53 1.06
C PHE A 36 -7.50 -1.11 2.45
N PRO A 37 -6.17 -0.81 2.58
CA PRO A 37 -5.14 -0.80 1.55
C PRO A 37 -4.88 -2.16 0.92
N GLY A 38 -4.51 -2.16 -0.36
CA GLY A 38 -4.22 -3.38 -1.12
C GLY A 38 -2.92 -4.06 -0.67
N LYS A 39 -2.80 -5.39 -0.87
CA LYS A 39 -1.59 -6.17 -0.52
C LYS A 39 -0.29 -5.62 -1.14
N ARG A 40 -0.39 -4.85 -2.24
CA ARG A 40 0.76 -4.24 -2.91
C ARG A 40 1.22 -2.91 -2.29
N ALA A 41 0.47 -2.37 -1.34
CA ALA A 41 0.83 -1.17 -0.60
C ALA A 41 1.85 -1.51 0.51
N ASN A 42 2.98 -2.09 0.11
CA ASN A 42 4.04 -2.60 0.98
C ASN A 42 5.21 -1.62 1.18
N THR A 43 5.09 -0.39 0.70
CA THR A 43 6.02 0.71 0.98
C THR A 43 5.25 1.89 1.55
N ARG A 44 5.95 2.78 2.24
CA ARG A 44 5.34 3.99 2.82
C ARG A 44 4.67 4.84 1.74
N GLU A 45 5.34 5.04 0.61
CA GLU A 45 4.82 5.84 -0.51
C GLU A 45 3.51 5.25 -1.05
N LYS A 46 3.47 3.94 -1.26
CA LYS A 46 2.26 3.24 -1.73
C LYS A 46 1.14 3.28 -0.70
N LEU A 47 1.48 3.15 0.59
CA LEU A 47 0.49 3.25 1.66
C LEU A 47 -0.09 4.67 1.74
N GLU A 48 0.73 5.70 1.53
CA GLU A 48 0.26 7.07 1.46
C GLU A 48 -0.60 7.36 0.21
N GLU A 49 -0.33 6.69 -0.92
CA GLU A 49 -1.23 6.72 -2.09
C GLU A 49 -2.59 6.10 -1.78
N GLU A 50 -2.63 4.94 -1.14
CA GLU A 50 -3.87 4.30 -0.68
C GLU A 50 -4.61 5.18 0.33
N ARG A 51 -3.89 5.88 1.22
CA ARG A 51 -4.48 6.83 2.16
C ARG A 51 -5.14 8.02 1.45
N ARG A 52 -4.50 8.57 0.42
CA ARG A 52 -5.09 9.62 -0.42
C ARG A 52 -6.33 9.11 -1.15
N LEU A 53 -6.29 7.88 -1.64
CA LEU A 53 -7.43 7.25 -2.27
C LEU A 53 -8.58 7.02 -1.27
N CYS A 54 -8.26 6.66 -0.02
CA CYS A 54 -9.21 6.56 1.07
C CYS A 54 -9.89 7.90 1.34
N TYR A 55 -9.13 8.97 1.43
CA TYR A 55 -9.67 10.32 1.57
C TYR A 55 -10.62 10.67 0.41
N VAL A 56 -10.22 10.35 -0.84
CA VAL A 56 -11.10 10.55 -2.00
C VAL A 56 -12.39 9.76 -1.83
N ALA A 57 -12.34 8.48 -1.41
CA ALA A 57 -13.52 7.67 -1.20
C ALA A 57 -14.46 8.27 -0.15
N PHE A 58 -13.93 8.71 0.98
CA PHE A 58 -14.70 9.28 2.08
C PHE A 58 -15.39 10.57 1.67
N THR A 59 -14.67 11.43 0.96
CA THR A 59 -15.22 12.71 0.48
C THR A 59 -16.22 12.57 -0.66
N ARG A 60 -16.50 11.36 -1.14
CA ARG A 60 -17.59 11.13 -2.11
C ARG A 60 -18.96 11.09 -1.43
N ALA A 61 -19.01 10.83 -0.14
CA ALA A 61 -20.24 10.84 0.63
C ALA A 61 -20.55 12.27 1.09
N ARG A 62 -21.73 12.76 0.73
CA ARG A 62 -22.21 14.07 1.17
C ARG A 62 -22.92 13.98 2.52
N ASP A 63 -23.77 12.98 2.70
CA ASP A 63 -24.64 12.86 3.87
C ASP A 63 -24.29 11.65 4.74
N ARG A 64 -24.03 10.47 4.14
CA ARG A 64 -23.73 9.23 4.87
C ARG A 64 -22.70 8.39 4.15
N LEU A 65 -21.73 7.87 4.93
CA LEU A 65 -20.73 6.91 4.48
C LEU A 65 -20.90 5.61 5.28
N PHE A 66 -21.06 4.50 4.58
CA PHE A 66 -21.05 3.17 5.17
C PHE A 66 -19.78 2.44 4.75
N LEU A 67 -19.04 1.96 5.74
CA LEU A 67 -17.86 1.13 5.54
C LEU A 67 -18.24 -0.32 5.87
N SER A 68 -17.87 -1.26 5.00
CA SER A 68 -18.09 -2.67 5.29
C SER A 68 -16.81 -3.47 5.12
N ASP A 69 -16.55 -4.33 6.08
CA ASP A 69 -15.50 -5.34 6.03
C ASP A 69 -16.12 -6.74 6.09
N ALA A 70 -15.27 -7.75 6.00
CA ALA A 70 -15.66 -9.15 6.17
C ALA A 70 -14.78 -9.82 7.21
N SER A 71 -15.39 -10.43 8.22
CA SER A 71 -14.71 -11.27 9.20
C SER A 71 -14.36 -12.65 8.63
N GLY A 72 -13.50 -13.38 9.33
CA GLY A 72 -13.09 -14.75 8.98
C GLY A 72 -11.66 -14.85 8.45
N SER A 73 -11.38 -15.88 7.65
CA SER A 73 -10.05 -16.15 7.11
C SER A 73 -10.00 -15.94 5.60
N ASN A 74 -8.85 -15.54 5.11
CA ASN A 74 -8.53 -15.53 3.69
C ASN A 74 -8.23 -16.95 3.19
N TYR A 75 -8.14 -17.14 1.88
CA TYR A 75 -7.78 -18.44 1.28
C TYR A 75 -6.40 -18.95 1.69
N ASP A 76 -5.49 -18.05 2.04
CA ASP A 76 -4.13 -18.36 2.52
C ASP A 76 -4.08 -18.69 4.02
N GLY A 77 -5.25 -18.78 4.69
CA GLY A 77 -5.38 -19.02 6.12
C GLY A 77 -5.09 -17.79 6.99
N SER A 78 -4.69 -16.67 6.40
CA SER A 78 -4.50 -15.43 7.14
C SER A 78 -5.84 -14.88 7.61
N PHE A 79 -5.81 -14.23 8.76
CA PHE A 79 -7.01 -13.64 9.35
C PHE A 79 -7.40 -12.35 8.62
N ARG A 80 -8.71 -12.14 8.41
CA ARG A 80 -9.22 -10.87 7.88
C ARG A 80 -9.30 -9.86 9.02
N SER A 81 -8.78 -8.68 8.75
CA SER A 81 -8.78 -7.56 9.70
C SER A 81 -9.43 -6.34 9.06
N PRO A 82 -10.12 -5.50 9.83
CA PRO A 82 -10.55 -4.20 9.34
C PRO A 82 -9.39 -3.39 8.78
N SER A 83 -9.68 -2.50 7.85
CA SER A 83 -8.69 -1.59 7.28
C SER A 83 -8.01 -0.76 8.36
N ARG A 84 -6.68 -0.58 8.28
CA ARG A 84 -5.93 0.33 9.16
C ARG A 84 -6.42 1.77 9.08
N PHE A 85 -7.04 2.16 7.98
CA PHE A 85 -7.59 3.50 7.80
C PHE A 85 -8.80 3.77 8.69
N LEU A 86 -9.49 2.71 9.17
CA LEU A 86 -10.53 2.85 10.17
C LEU A 86 -9.99 3.46 11.48
N PHE A 87 -8.78 3.05 11.87
CA PHE A 87 -8.13 3.53 13.11
C PHE A 87 -7.53 4.93 12.98
N ASN A 88 -7.59 5.53 11.78
CA ASN A 88 -7.22 6.94 11.58
C ASN A 88 -8.43 7.88 11.73
N ALA A 89 -9.64 7.35 11.79
CA ALA A 89 -10.82 8.13 12.14
C ALA A 89 -10.91 8.29 13.66
N GLU A 90 -11.36 9.45 14.10
CA GLU A 90 -11.64 9.69 15.51
C GLU A 90 -12.83 8.81 15.94
N PRO A 91 -12.72 8.06 17.06
CA PRO A 91 -13.74 7.10 17.46
C PRO A 91 -15.16 7.67 17.60
N GLU A 92 -15.26 8.94 17.98
CA GLU A 92 -16.52 9.68 18.11
C GLU A 92 -17.24 9.90 16.77
N ASN A 93 -16.51 9.80 15.66
CA ASN A 93 -17.06 9.95 14.30
C ASN A 93 -17.41 8.61 13.66
N VAL A 94 -17.28 7.51 14.38
CA VAL A 94 -17.54 6.15 13.87
C VAL A 94 -18.65 5.50 14.66
N GLU A 95 -19.75 5.21 13.99
CA GLU A 95 -20.85 4.42 14.55
C GLU A 95 -20.75 2.97 14.07
N TYR A 96 -20.69 2.03 14.98
CA TYR A 96 -20.63 0.61 14.66
C TYR A 96 -22.05 0.03 14.62
N VAL A 97 -22.53 -0.30 13.43
CA VAL A 97 -23.83 -0.98 13.23
C VAL A 97 -23.78 -2.40 13.83
N THR A 98 -22.64 -3.07 13.68
CA THR A 98 -22.34 -4.34 14.35
C THR A 98 -21.11 -4.14 15.18
N PRO A 99 -21.15 -4.41 16.50
CA PRO A 99 -19.97 -4.31 17.35
C PRO A 99 -18.84 -5.19 16.80
N ILE A 100 -17.65 -4.65 16.70
CA ILE A 100 -16.46 -5.43 16.36
C ILE A 100 -15.99 -6.12 17.64
N ASP A 101 -15.62 -7.40 17.52
CA ASP A 101 -15.03 -8.15 18.63
C ASP A 101 -13.79 -7.40 19.15
N PRO A 102 -13.72 -7.10 20.46
CA PRO A 102 -12.58 -6.41 21.07
C PRO A 102 -11.25 -7.14 20.83
N GLU A 103 -11.26 -8.49 20.83
CA GLU A 103 -10.07 -9.29 20.57
C GLU A 103 -9.59 -9.09 19.10
N LEU A 104 -10.54 -9.01 18.15
CA LEU A 104 -10.24 -8.71 16.76
C LEU A 104 -9.63 -7.31 16.60
N MET A 105 -10.16 -6.33 17.32
CA MET A 105 -9.65 -4.96 17.30
C MET A 105 -8.21 -4.90 17.81
N GLU A 106 -7.95 -5.49 18.96
CA GLU A 106 -6.61 -5.52 19.56
C GLU A 106 -5.61 -6.25 18.67
N ARG A 107 -6.01 -7.40 18.12
CA ARG A 107 -5.19 -8.18 17.19
C ARG A 107 -4.86 -7.38 15.93
N THR A 108 -5.85 -6.66 15.37
CA THR A 108 -5.66 -5.82 14.19
C THR A 108 -4.68 -4.69 14.48
N GLN A 109 -4.81 -4.01 15.61
CA GLN A 109 -3.88 -2.95 16.00
C GLN A 109 -2.46 -3.46 16.18
N ARG A 110 -2.27 -4.63 16.82
CA ARG A 110 -0.96 -5.27 16.93
C ARG A 110 -0.38 -5.62 15.55
N GLN A 111 -1.20 -6.14 14.65
CA GLN A 111 -0.78 -6.47 13.28
C GLN A 111 -0.36 -5.22 12.52
N ILE A 112 -1.11 -4.11 12.63
CA ILE A 112 -0.76 -2.84 12.02
C ILE A 112 0.57 -2.32 12.57
N ALA A 113 0.75 -2.31 13.89
CA ALA A 113 1.97 -1.86 14.54
C ALA A 113 3.21 -2.67 14.11
N THR A 114 3.05 -3.99 13.95
CA THR A 114 4.15 -4.87 13.47
C THR A 114 4.38 -4.78 11.96
N SER A 115 3.35 -4.38 11.21
CA SER A 115 3.42 -4.18 9.76
C SER A 115 3.68 -2.73 9.36
N GLU A 116 3.95 -1.85 10.33
CA GLU A 116 4.47 -0.54 10.00
C GLU A 116 5.69 -0.73 9.14
N VAL A 117 5.52 -0.36 7.86
CA VAL A 117 6.59 -0.45 6.88
C VAL A 117 7.72 0.39 7.46
N PRO A 118 8.85 -0.23 7.86
CA PRO A 118 9.95 0.53 8.43
C PRO A 118 10.22 1.67 7.45
N GLU A 119 10.43 2.88 7.98
CA GLU A 119 10.99 3.93 7.15
C GLU A 119 12.18 3.28 6.46
N LYS A 120 12.00 2.94 5.17
CA LYS A 120 13.19 2.76 4.35
C LYS A 120 13.89 4.09 4.57
N GLN A 121 14.90 4.08 5.41
CA GLN A 121 15.88 5.15 5.42
C GLN A 121 16.07 5.47 3.97
N ALA A 122 15.73 6.69 3.57
CA ALA A 122 15.72 7.12 2.18
C ALA A 122 16.97 6.50 1.60
N ALA A 123 16.80 5.44 0.80
CA ALA A 123 17.93 4.57 0.50
C ALA A 123 18.85 5.51 -0.24
N GLU A 124 19.90 5.93 0.44
CA GLU A 124 20.90 6.81 -0.15
C GLU A 124 21.15 6.24 -1.52
N ASN A 125 20.92 7.03 -2.53
CA ASN A 125 21.02 6.55 -3.91
C ASN A 125 22.33 5.74 -4.00
N PRO A 126 22.26 4.41 -4.12
CA PRO A 126 23.46 3.59 -4.01
C PRO A 126 24.42 3.81 -5.18
N ALA A 127 24.03 4.61 -6.16
CA ALA A 127 24.86 4.97 -7.30
C ALA A 127 26.16 5.63 -6.83
N GLY A 128 27.26 5.14 -7.35
CA GLY A 128 28.61 5.56 -6.95
C GLY A 128 29.23 4.73 -5.82
N LYS A 129 28.47 3.95 -5.07
CA LYS A 129 29.03 3.09 -4.02
C LYS A 129 29.79 1.90 -4.62
N ARG A 130 30.95 1.60 -4.02
CA ARG A 130 31.72 0.40 -4.39
C ARG A 130 31.14 -0.83 -3.75
N VAL A 131 31.11 -1.92 -4.50
CA VAL A 131 30.61 -3.21 -4.05
C VAL A 131 31.54 -4.34 -4.46
N SER A 132 31.52 -5.42 -3.71
CA SER A 132 32.22 -6.67 -4.01
C SER A 132 31.22 -7.81 -4.11
N HIS A 133 31.39 -8.65 -5.12
CA HIS A 133 30.61 -9.87 -5.34
C HIS A 133 31.52 -11.09 -5.42
N PRO A 134 31.18 -12.23 -4.80
CA PRO A 134 32.07 -13.40 -4.74
C PRO A 134 32.52 -13.94 -6.10
N ILE A 135 31.68 -13.80 -7.14
CA ILE A 135 31.94 -14.32 -8.48
C ILE A 135 32.47 -13.24 -9.43
N PHE A 136 31.94 -12.01 -9.32
CA PHE A 136 32.22 -10.93 -10.30
C PHE A 136 33.28 -9.94 -9.84
N GLY A 137 33.78 -10.09 -8.62
CA GLY A 137 34.80 -9.20 -8.07
C GLY A 137 34.26 -7.83 -7.65
N GLN A 138 35.08 -6.82 -7.78
CA GLN A 138 34.72 -5.46 -7.41
C GLN A 138 34.00 -4.74 -8.53
N GLY A 139 33.10 -3.82 -8.16
CA GLY A 139 32.35 -3.01 -9.10
C GLY A 139 31.77 -1.77 -8.43
N THR A 140 31.12 -0.95 -9.23
CA THR A 140 30.45 0.28 -8.78
C THR A 140 28.97 0.19 -9.11
N VAL A 141 28.10 0.56 -8.17
CA VAL A 141 26.68 0.70 -8.43
C VAL A 141 26.46 1.91 -9.34
N ILE A 142 25.91 1.69 -10.52
CA ILE A 142 25.67 2.74 -11.52
C ILE A 142 24.21 3.21 -11.57
N GLY A 143 23.30 2.54 -10.86
CA GLY A 143 21.90 2.94 -10.81
C GLY A 143 20.98 1.90 -10.19
N VAL A 144 19.69 2.20 -10.27
CA VAL A 144 18.60 1.29 -9.89
C VAL A 144 17.71 1.01 -11.12
N PRO A 145 17.18 -0.20 -11.29
CA PRO A 145 16.25 -0.51 -12.37
C PRO A 145 14.97 0.33 -12.26
N ARG A 146 14.39 0.73 -13.40
CA ARG A 146 13.17 1.56 -13.41
C ARG A 146 11.90 0.82 -12.98
N ASP A 147 11.87 -0.49 -13.17
CA ASP A 147 10.70 -1.36 -13.06
C ASP A 147 10.83 -2.49 -12.02
N ARG A 148 11.95 -2.57 -11.33
CA ARG A 148 12.26 -3.62 -10.33
C ARG A 148 13.04 -3.05 -9.17
N GLU A 149 12.84 -3.64 -8.00
CA GLU A 149 13.74 -3.40 -6.86
C GLU A 149 15.10 -4.04 -7.14
N GLY A 150 16.19 -3.37 -6.72
CA GLY A 150 17.54 -3.88 -6.88
C GLY A 150 18.55 -2.79 -7.27
N VAL A 151 19.72 -3.22 -7.70
CA VAL A 151 20.81 -2.33 -8.11
C VAL A 151 21.45 -2.80 -9.42
N ILE A 152 21.91 -1.86 -10.22
CA ILE A 152 22.69 -2.13 -11.43
C ILE A 152 24.17 -1.87 -11.08
N VAL A 153 25.00 -2.88 -11.25
CA VAL A 153 26.43 -2.83 -10.92
C VAL A 153 27.25 -2.97 -12.19
N GLN A 154 28.18 -2.05 -12.39
CA GLN A 154 29.27 -2.16 -13.34
C GLN A 154 30.48 -2.74 -12.61
N PHE A 155 30.88 -3.96 -12.95
CA PHE A 155 32.08 -4.60 -12.41
C PHE A 155 33.32 -4.16 -13.18
N ASP A 156 34.44 -4.10 -12.50
CA ASP A 156 35.69 -3.63 -13.08
C ASP A 156 36.22 -4.55 -14.19
N THR A 157 35.87 -5.84 -14.11
CA THR A 157 36.31 -6.91 -15.03
C THR A 157 35.29 -7.29 -16.10
N ILE A 158 34.10 -6.71 -16.08
CA ILE A 158 32.99 -7.10 -16.95
C ILE A 158 32.46 -5.87 -17.68
N VAL A 159 32.41 -5.94 -19.01
CA VAL A 159 31.97 -4.82 -19.85
C VAL A 159 30.48 -4.51 -19.70
N THR A 160 29.65 -5.55 -19.50
CA THR A 160 28.18 -5.40 -19.43
C THR A 160 27.72 -5.27 -17.98
N PRO A 161 26.99 -4.20 -17.61
CA PRO A 161 26.41 -4.07 -16.27
C PRO A 161 25.50 -5.23 -15.92
N ARG A 162 25.42 -5.57 -14.64
CA ARG A 162 24.58 -6.64 -14.10
C ARG A 162 23.55 -6.08 -13.13
N THR A 163 22.34 -6.56 -13.24
CA THR A 163 21.24 -6.20 -12.32
C THR A 163 21.13 -7.25 -11.22
N PHE A 164 21.08 -6.81 -9.98
CA PHE A 164 20.95 -7.63 -8.79
C PHE A 164 19.64 -7.30 -8.08
N ALA A 165 18.91 -8.34 -7.68
CA ALA A 165 17.72 -8.21 -6.86
C ALA A 165 18.08 -7.81 -5.41
N PRO A 166 17.15 -7.27 -4.62
CA PRO A 166 17.33 -7.04 -3.19
C PRO A 166 17.74 -8.34 -2.48
N GLY A 167 18.74 -8.26 -1.60
CA GLY A 167 19.26 -9.42 -0.89
C GLY A 167 20.32 -10.25 -1.63
N ALA A 168 20.72 -9.85 -2.84
CA ALA A 168 21.88 -10.46 -3.50
C ALA A 168 23.16 -10.30 -2.63
N LYS A 169 24.09 -11.26 -2.74
CA LYS A 169 25.35 -11.25 -2.00
C LYS A 169 26.32 -10.15 -2.49
N LEU A 170 25.92 -8.90 -2.31
CA LEU A 170 26.74 -7.73 -2.58
C LEU A 170 27.23 -7.15 -1.24
N CYS A 171 28.56 -7.06 -1.06
CA CYS A 171 29.17 -6.41 0.09
C CYS A 171 29.54 -4.98 -0.33
N TYR A 172 28.98 -3.98 0.36
CA TYR A 172 29.40 -2.60 0.17
C TYR A 172 30.79 -2.40 0.79
N VAL A 173 31.70 -1.81 0.02
CA VAL A 173 33.06 -1.53 0.45
C VAL A 173 33.11 -0.05 0.84
N SER A 174 33.40 0.22 2.12
CA SER A 174 33.70 1.58 2.56
C SER A 174 35.07 1.99 2.02
N VAL A 175 35.16 3.14 1.37
CA VAL A 175 36.39 3.77 0.96
C VAL A 175 36.93 4.61 2.10
#